data_40c8ece2c52e751d914478aa7bbd6148
#
_entry.id   40c8ece2c52e751d914478aa7bbd6148
#
_cell.length_a   1.000
_cell.length_b   1.000
_cell.length_c   1.000
_cell.angle_alpha   90.00
_cell.angle_beta   90.00
_cell.angle_gamma   90.00
#
_symmetry.space_group_name_H-M   'P 1'
#
loop_
_entity.id
_entity.type
_entity.pdbx_description
1 polymer ?
#
loop_
_entity_poly.entity_id
_entity_poly.type
_entity_poly.pdbx_seq_one_letter_code
_entity_poly.pdbx_strand_id
1 'polypeptide(L)'
;MKLNIREVERSTPRDKPEDVVKAKKRIGRQHLTGEADQDRRMGQVLAGVDAECDDEMAAFDAWDGYLTQHLTFPFEAEVAEFQERGPLRAGDRVQVLRISTLEDLYGILVRVRARRGEYDFPLCDLEVVDKASPNYQVVDDYAVWFANR
;
A
#
# COMPACT_ATOMS: atom_id res chain seq x y z
N MET A 1 -3.42 -15.19 -4.58
CA MET A 1 -3.23 -14.88 -4.99
C MET A 1 -2.99 -15.05 -5.28
N LYS A 2 -2.74 -15.04 -4.60
CA LYS A 2 -2.51 -14.97 -5.02
C LYS A 2 -2.16 -14.96 -5.36
N LEU A 3 -2.28 -15.42 -4.94
CA LEU A 3 -2.09 -15.33 -5.48
C LEU A 3 -1.73 -15.20 -5.82
N ASN A 4 -1.78 -15.52 -5.35
CA ASN A 4 -1.68 -15.32 -5.92
C ASN A 4 -1.25 -15.28 -6.20
N ILE A 5 -1.13 -15.16 -5.52
CA ILE A 5 -1.09 -15.03 -5.93
C ILE A 5 -0.72 -15.25 -6.18
N ARG A 6 -0.60 -15.51 -5.62
CA ARG A 6 -0.48 -15.55 -6.05
C ARG A 6 -0.19 -15.70 -6.47
N GLU A 7 -0.22 -15.98 -6.08
CA GLU A 7 -0.13 -15.98 -6.66
C GLU A 7 0.16 -15.95 -7.06
N VAL A 8 0.16 -16.32 -6.46
CA VAL A 8 0.20 -16.09 -6.98
C VAL A 8 0.50 -16.26 -7.20
N GLU A 9 0.44 -16.43 -6.86
CA GLU A 9 0.51 -16.31 -7.30
C GLU A 9 0.86 -16.24 -7.44
N ARG A 10 0.94 -16.62 -6.88
CA ARG A 10 1.04 -16.52 -7.18
C ARG A 10 1.32 -16.30 -7.56
N SER A 11 1.25 -16.83 -7.02
CA SER A 11 1.19 -16.47 -7.58
C SER A 11 1.48 -16.42 -8.02
N THR A 12 1.68 -16.65 -7.83
CA THR A 12 1.69 -16.34 -8.34
C THR A 12 2.01 -16.31 -8.62
N PRO A 13 2.36 -16.30 -8.25
CA PRO A 13 2.37 -15.95 -8.59
C PRO A 13 2.76 -15.92 -8.89
N ARG A 14 3.08 -16.17 -8.68
CA ARG A 14 3.15 -15.95 -8.99
C ARG A 14 3.65 -15.56 -9.60
N ASP A 15 3.80 -15.96 -9.24
CA ASP A 15 3.98 -15.38 -9.86
C ASP A 15 4.24 -15.11 -10.61
N LYS A 16 4.58 -15.11 -10.68
CA LYS A 16 4.40 -14.75 -11.34
C LYS A 16 4.93 -14.30 -12.06
N PRO A 17 5.06 -15.00 -11.90
CA PRO A 17 5.69 -14.11 -12.61
C PRO A 17 4.94 -13.18 -13.29
N GLU A 18 4.19 -13.04 -13.00
CA GLU A 18 3.87 -12.06 -13.27
C GLU A 18 3.60 -11.33 -12.30
N ASP A 19 3.10 -11.77 -11.15
CA ASP A 19 3.13 -10.96 -10.11
C ASP A 19 4.34 -10.23 -9.98
N VAL A 20 5.20 -10.60 -10.27
CA VAL A 20 6.46 -9.99 -10.44
C VAL A 20 6.34 -8.70 -11.23
N VAL A 21 5.42 -8.61 -12.14
CA VAL A 21 5.26 -7.43 -12.97
C VAL A 21 4.80 -6.22 -12.18
N LYS A 22 3.85 -6.37 -11.27
CA LYS A 22 3.41 -5.20 -10.51
C LYS A 22 4.46 -4.72 -9.53
N ALA A 23 5.22 -5.64 -8.96
CA ALA A 23 6.31 -5.23 -8.09
C ALA A 23 7.34 -4.44 -8.86
N LYS A 24 7.61 -4.83 -10.10
CA LYS A 24 8.55 -4.11 -10.93
C LYS A 24 8.11 -2.71 -11.24
N LYS A 25 6.82 -2.48 -11.39
CA LYS A 25 6.33 -1.13 -11.62
C LYS A 25 6.65 -0.22 -10.45
N ARG A 26 6.46 -0.68 -9.24
CA ARG A 26 6.77 0.13 -8.08
C ARG A 26 8.26 0.37 -7.96
N ILE A 27 9.05 -0.64 -8.24
CA ILE A 27 10.49 -0.51 -8.21
C ILE A 27 10.94 0.53 -9.23
N GLY A 28 10.38 0.51 -10.42
CA GLY A 28 10.70 1.49 -11.43
C GLY A 28 10.41 2.91 -10.98
N ARG A 29 9.28 3.11 -10.31
CA ARG A 29 8.92 4.41 -9.78
C ARG A 29 9.90 4.90 -8.73
N GLN A 30 10.37 4.00 -7.87
CA GLN A 30 11.39 4.33 -6.89
C GLN A 30 12.67 4.83 -7.54
N HIS A 31 13.09 4.14 -8.57
CA HIS A 31 14.32 4.50 -9.25
C HIS A 31 14.25 5.87 -9.89
N LEU A 32 13.05 6.30 -10.27
CA LEU A 32 12.90 7.55 -10.97
C LEU A 32 12.89 8.76 -10.05
N THR A 33 12.52 8.59 -8.76
CA THR A 33 12.24 9.77 -7.96
C THR A 33 12.75 9.70 -6.55
N GLY A 34 14.03 9.59 -6.36
CA GLY A 34 14.58 9.77 -5.03
C GLY A 34 14.43 8.56 -4.14
N GLU A 35 14.81 7.44 -4.67
CA GLU A 35 14.82 6.19 -3.93
C GLU A 35 15.54 6.29 -2.57
N ALA A 36 16.66 7.01 -2.53
CA ALA A 36 17.43 7.15 -1.29
C ALA A 36 16.65 7.93 -0.23
N ASP A 37 15.91 8.95 -0.67
CA ASP A 37 15.07 9.71 0.27
C ASP A 37 13.91 8.87 0.78
N GLN A 38 13.32 8.07 -0.11
CA GLN A 38 12.26 7.17 0.29
C GLN A 38 12.74 6.13 1.28
N ASP A 39 13.92 5.55 1.03
CA ASP A 39 14.51 4.59 1.96
C ASP A 39 14.75 5.21 3.32
N ARG A 40 15.21 6.46 3.35
CA ARG A 40 15.44 7.15 4.61
C ARG A 40 14.14 7.35 5.38
N ARG A 41 13.08 7.75 4.69
CA ARG A 41 11.78 7.96 5.34
C ARG A 41 11.22 6.64 5.89
N MET A 42 11.32 5.57 5.11
CA MET A 42 10.88 4.26 5.58
C MET A 42 11.68 3.81 6.79
N GLY A 43 12.99 4.06 6.77
CA GLY A 43 13.84 3.75 7.91
C GLY A 43 13.45 4.53 9.15
N GLN A 44 13.04 5.78 8.98
CA GLN A 44 12.59 6.59 10.12
C GLN A 44 11.30 6.04 10.73
N VAL A 45 10.38 5.58 9.89
CA VAL A 45 9.14 4.97 10.38
C VAL A 45 9.45 3.75 11.24
N LEU A 46 10.42 2.96 10.81
CA LEU A 46 10.74 1.69 11.46
C LEU A 46 11.85 1.81 12.51
N ALA A 47 12.28 3.02 12.85
CA ALA A 47 13.42 3.22 13.72
C ALA A 47 13.24 2.59 15.11
N GLY A 48 12.00 2.50 15.59
CA GLY A 48 11.73 1.90 16.89
C GLY A 48 11.49 0.39 16.84
N VAL A 49 11.55 -0.22 15.66
CA VAL A 49 11.31 -1.64 15.52
C VAL A 49 12.64 -2.37 15.58
N ASP A 50 12.71 -3.42 16.40
CA ASP A 50 13.92 -4.21 16.55
C ASP A 50 14.22 -4.94 15.25
N ALA A 51 15.36 -4.63 14.64
CA ALA A 51 15.75 -5.20 13.36
C ALA A 51 16.02 -6.70 13.45
N GLU A 52 16.28 -7.21 14.65
CA GLU A 52 16.54 -8.62 14.85
C GLU A 52 15.28 -9.42 15.14
N CYS A 53 14.16 -8.71 15.29
CA CYS A 53 12.89 -9.34 15.55
C CYS A 53 12.14 -9.46 14.24
N ASP A 54 11.75 -10.69 13.87
CA ASP A 54 10.94 -10.92 12.69
C ASP A 54 9.46 -10.62 12.98
N ASP A 55 9.21 -9.61 13.79
CA ASP A 55 7.85 -9.28 14.17
C ASP A 55 7.27 -8.29 13.17
N GLU A 56 6.61 -8.85 12.18
CA GLU A 56 5.94 -8.04 11.16
C GLU A 56 4.84 -7.17 11.76
N MET A 57 4.24 -7.61 12.85
CA MET A 57 3.21 -6.83 13.52
C MET A 57 3.78 -5.53 14.08
N ALA A 58 5.01 -5.57 14.61
CA ALA A 58 5.63 -4.36 15.12
C ALA A 58 5.86 -3.35 14.01
N ALA A 59 6.22 -3.82 12.81
CA ALA A 59 6.40 -2.94 11.67
C ALA A 59 5.05 -2.34 11.24
N PHE A 60 3.99 -3.14 11.21
CA PHE A 60 2.66 -2.62 10.87
C PHE A 60 2.17 -1.62 11.91
N ASP A 61 2.43 -1.86 13.18
CA ASP A 61 2.05 -0.91 14.22
C ASP A 61 2.78 0.42 14.04
N ALA A 62 4.05 0.37 13.68
CA ALA A 62 4.82 1.58 13.41
C ALA A 62 4.22 2.34 12.23
N TRP A 63 3.86 1.64 11.16
CA TRP A 63 3.23 2.27 10.01
C TRP A 63 1.86 2.83 10.35
N ASP A 64 1.07 2.11 11.15
CA ASP A 64 -0.24 2.60 11.56
C ASP A 64 -0.11 3.93 12.30
N GLY A 65 0.82 4.03 13.22
CA GLY A 65 1.06 5.26 13.95
C GLY A 65 1.52 6.40 13.03
N TYR A 66 2.44 6.09 12.13
CA TYR A 66 2.94 7.08 11.19
C TYR A 66 1.86 7.59 10.26
N LEU A 67 1.06 6.68 9.71
CA LEU A 67 -0.02 7.04 8.80
C LEU A 67 -1.10 7.85 9.51
N THR A 68 -1.45 7.45 10.73
CA THR A 68 -2.43 8.18 11.53
C THR A 68 -1.98 9.62 11.76
N GLN A 69 -0.68 9.80 11.96
CA GLN A 69 -0.11 11.10 12.27
C GLN A 69 0.05 11.99 11.04
N HIS A 70 0.33 11.40 9.89
CA HIS A 70 0.75 12.18 8.72
C HIS A 70 -0.28 12.26 7.60
N LEU A 71 -1.28 11.38 7.59
CA LEU A 71 -2.34 11.46 6.58
C LEU A 71 -3.42 12.44 7.01
N THR A 72 -3.89 13.22 6.06
CA THR A 72 -5.02 14.11 6.28
C THR A 72 -6.22 13.54 5.54
N PHE A 73 -7.25 13.16 6.29
CA PHE A 73 -8.46 12.58 5.73
C PHE A 73 -9.56 13.62 5.61
N PRO A 74 -10.50 13.48 4.68
CA PRO A 74 -10.51 12.49 3.61
C PRO A 74 -9.61 12.93 2.45
N PHE A 75 -9.24 11.98 1.60
CA PHE A 75 -8.50 12.32 0.40
C PHE A 75 -8.91 11.38 -0.73
N GLU A 76 -8.69 11.84 -1.98
CA GLU A 76 -9.05 11.05 -3.14
C GLU A 76 -7.90 10.15 -3.56
N ALA A 77 -8.25 8.93 -3.93
CA ALA A 77 -7.28 7.96 -4.41
C ALA A 77 -7.87 7.20 -5.58
N GLU A 78 -7.00 6.51 -6.28
CA GLU A 78 -7.37 5.69 -7.42
C GLU A 78 -6.88 4.28 -7.16
N VAL A 79 -7.67 3.27 -7.53
CA VAL A 79 -7.25 1.88 -7.41
C VAL A 79 -6.14 1.66 -8.43
N ALA A 80 -4.94 1.35 -7.95
CA ALA A 80 -3.75 1.28 -8.77
C ALA A 80 -3.39 -0.12 -9.23
N GLU A 81 -3.91 -1.15 -8.55
CA GLU A 81 -3.57 -2.53 -8.85
C GLU A 81 -4.78 -3.27 -9.38
N PHE A 82 -4.53 -4.23 -10.26
CA PHE A 82 -5.59 -5.07 -10.79
C PHE A 82 -6.31 -5.80 -9.66
N GLN A 83 -7.64 -5.77 -9.71
CA GLN A 83 -8.46 -6.45 -8.74
C GLN A 83 -9.24 -7.55 -9.44
N GLU A 84 -8.98 -8.78 -9.04
CA GLU A 84 -9.65 -9.93 -9.65
C GLU A 84 -11.09 -10.02 -9.20
N ARG A 85 -11.37 -9.64 -7.98
CA ARG A 85 -12.69 -9.75 -7.36
C ARG A 85 -13.01 -8.50 -6.57
N GLY A 86 -14.26 -8.37 -6.22
CA GLY A 86 -14.73 -7.29 -5.39
C GLY A 86 -15.39 -6.19 -6.19
N PRO A 87 -15.88 -5.17 -5.49
CA PRO A 87 -16.65 -4.11 -6.12
C PRO A 87 -15.82 -3.06 -6.84
N LEU A 88 -14.51 -3.01 -6.56
CA LEU A 88 -13.65 -1.98 -7.13
C LEU A 88 -12.71 -2.58 -8.16
N ARG A 89 -12.38 -1.78 -9.16
CA ARG A 89 -11.49 -2.19 -10.24
C ARG A 89 -10.37 -1.16 -10.40
N ALA A 90 -9.28 -1.59 -11.02
CA ALA A 90 -8.18 -0.68 -11.33
C ALA A 90 -8.71 0.53 -12.08
N GLY A 91 -8.29 1.71 -11.67
CA GLY A 91 -8.74 2.97 -12.25
C GLY A 91 -9.92 3.60 -11.55
N ASP A 92 -10.60 2.87 -10.68
CA ASP A 92 -11.74 3.43 -9.94
C ASP A 92 -11.27 4.49 -8.96
N ARG A 93 -12.01 5.60 -8.87
CA ARG A 93 -11.77 6.67 -7.91
C ARG A 93 -12.54 6.42 -6.64
N VAL A 94 -11.88 6.64 -5.52
CA VAL A 94 -12.49 6.49 -4.20
C VAL A 94 -12.06 7.63 -3.30
N GLN A 95 -12.85 7.86 -2.25
CA GLN A 95 -12.49 8.80 -1.21
C GLN A 95 -12.07 7.99 0.01
N VAL A 96 -10.85 8.21 0.48
CA VAL A 96 -10.33 7.50 1.65
C VAL A 96 -10.75 8.26 2.88
N LEU A 97 -11.49 7.58 3.77
CA LEU A 97 -12.12 8.23 4.91
C LEU A 97 -11.33 8.09 6.20
N ARG A 98 -10.73 6.93 6.41
CA ARG A 98 -9.96 6.67 7.64
C ARG A 98 -9.25 5.33 7.52
N ILE A 99 -8.30 5.10 8.42
CA ILE A 99 -7.70 3.79 8.59
C ILE A 99 -8.74 2.90 9.27
N SER A 100 -8.91 1.69 8.76
CA SER A 100 -9.94 0.78 9.23
C SER A 100 -9.37 -0.29 10.16
N THR A 101 -8.53 -1.17 9.62
CA THR A 101 -8.01 -2.28 10.39
C THR A 101 -6.73 -2.80 9.75
N LEU A 102 -6.19 -3.87 10.33
CA LEU A 102 -5.00 -4.54 9.84
C LEU A 102 -5.34 -5.99 9.53
N GLU A 103 -4.91 -6.45 8.36
CA GLU A 103 -5.07 -7.83 7.93
C GLU A 103 -3.72 -8.43 7.64
N ASP A 104 -3.54 -9.69 7.97
CA ASP A 104 -2.24 -10.36 7.78
C ASP A 104 -1.79 -10.33 6.33
N LEU A 105 -2.70 -10.61 5.42
CA LEU A 105 -2.35 -10.75 4.01
C LEU A 105 -2.30 -9.42 3.28
N TYR A 106 -3.19 -8.51 3.61
CA TYR A 106 -3.36 -7.28 2.85
C TYR A 106 -2.79 -6.05 3.54
N GLY A 107 -2.29 -6.21 4.76
CA GLY A 107 -1.73 -5.11 5.52
C GLY A 107 -2.78 -4.15 6.04
N ILE A 108 -2.46 -2.88 5.99
CA ILE A 108 -3.34 -1.85 6.53
C ILE A 108 -4.48 -1.59 5.57
N LEU A 109 -5.71 -1.73 6.08
CA LEU A 109 -6.92 -1.45 5.32
C LEU A 109 -7.44 -0.07 5.68
N VAL A 110 -8.00 0.60 4.68
CA VAL A 110 -8.64 1.90 4.86
C VAL A 110 -10.10 1.80 4.45
N ARG A 111 -10.91 2.63 5.09
CA ARG A 111 -12.32 2.74 4.72
C ARG A 111 -12.43 3.70 3.56
N VAL A 112 -12.98 3.23 2.44
CA VAL A 112 -13.13 4.06 1.25
C VAL A 112 -14.60 4.19 0.88
N ARG A 113 -14.94 5.36 0.35
CA ARG A 113 -16.25 5.60 -0.21
C ARG A 113 -16.12 5.62 -1.72
N ALA A 114 -16.86 4.74 -2.37
CA ALA A 114 -16.91 4.67 -3.81
C ALA A 114 -18.33 4.98 -4.26
N ARG A 115 -18.54 4.94 -5.57
CA ARG A 115 -19.81 5.31 -6.15
C ARG A 115 -20.99 4.52 -5.58
N ARG A 116 -20.76 3.24 -5.26
CA ARG A 116 -21.84 2.34 -4.85
C ARG A 116 -21.88 2.07 -3.35
N GLY A 117 -20.96 2.62 -2.58
CA GLY A 117 -20.96 2.37 -1.15
C GLY A 117 -19.59 2.51 -0.53
N GLU A 118 -19.48 2.03 0.70
CA GLU A 118 -18.23 2.09 1.44
C GLU A 118 -17.67 0.70 1.61
N TYR A 119 -16.34 0.60 1.53
CA TYR A 119 -15.65 -0.69 1.61
C TYR A 119 -14.36 -0.53 2.38
N ASP A 120 -13.89 -1.64 2.96
CA ASP A 120 -12.52 -1.71 3.47
C ASP A 120 -11.62 -2.17 2.33
N PHE A 121 -10.50 -1.48 2.12
CA PHE A 121 -9.66 -1.73 0.96
C PHE A 121 -8.20 -1.58 1.33
N PRO A 122 -7.29 -2.42 0.76
CA PRO A 122 -5.88 -2.33 1.10
C PRO A 122 -5.27 -0.99 0.66
N LEU A 123 -4.63 -0.31 1.60
CA LEU A 123 -4.01 0.97 1.30
C LEU A 123 -2.91 0.83 0.26
N CYS A 124 -2.20 -0.30 0.28
CA CYS A 124 -1.09 -0.52 -0.66
C CYS A 124 -1.54 -0.58 -2.12
N ASP A 125 -2.82 -0.82 -2.37
CA ASP A 125 -3.34 -0.89 -3.74
C ASP A 125 -3.92 0.44 -4.23
N LEU A 126 -3.78 1.49 -3.46
CA LEU A 126 -4.29 2.82 -3.80
C LEU A 126 -3.16 3.78 -4.12
N GLU A 127 -3.44 4.71 -5.01
CA GLU A 127 -2.52 5.81 -5.32
C GLU A 127 -3.27 7.12 -5.13
N VAL A 128 -2.67 8.06 -4.40
CA VAL A 128 -3.29 9.36 -4.17
C VAL A 128 -3.38 10.13 -5.48
N VAL A 129 -4.56 10.68 -5.76
CA VAL A 129 -4.80 11.36 -7.03
C VAL A 129 -3.99 12.65 -7.14
N ASP A 130 -3.98 13.46 -6.08
CA ASP A 130 -3.25 14.72 -6.08
C ASP A 130 -1.80 14.48 -5.72
N LYS A 131 -0.94 14.44 -6.72
CA LYS A 131 0.48 14.15 -6.53
C LYS A 131 1.22 15.27 -5.80
N ALA A 132 0.63 16.45 -5.72
CA ALA A 132 1.20 17.55 -4.96
C ALA A 132 0.81 17.49 -3.48
N SER A 133 -0.13 16.65 -3.12
CA SER A 133 -0.56 16.50 -1.75
C SER A 133 0.52 15.78 -0.92
N PRO A 134 0.76 16.20 0.33
CA PRO A 134 1.64 15.42 1.22
C PRO A 134 1.19 13.98 1.40
N ASN A 135 -0.10 13.71 1.26
CA ASN A 135 -0.61 12.34 1.37
C ASN A 135 -0.02 11.42 0.30
N TYR A 136 0.29 11.96 -0.89
CA TYR A 136 0.83 11.14 -1.97
C TYR A 136 2.12 10.43 -1.54
N GLN A 137 3.05 11.20 -0.97
CA GLN A 137 4.33 10.63 -0.58
C GLN A 137 4.16 9.61 0.54
N VAL A 138 3.31 9.91 1.50
CA VAL A 138 3.10 9.02 2.65
C VAL A 138 2.52 7.68 2.22
N VAL A 139 1.50 7.72 1.37
CA VAL A 139 0.88 6.49 0.87
C VAL A 139 1.85 5.71 -0.01
N ASP A 140 2.59 6.40 -0.87
CA ASP A 140 3.54 5.74 -1.76
C ASP A 140 4.67 5.08 -0.97
N ASP A 141 5.18 5.74 0.05
CA ASP A 141 6.22 5.16 0.91
C ASP A 141 5.71 3.85 1.55
N TYR A 142 4.50 3.87 2.09
CA TYR A 142 3.93 2.67 2.67
C TYR A 142 3.76 1.57 1.64
N ALA A 143 3.24 1.90 0.46
CA ALA A 143 2.97 0.92 -0.57
C ALA A 143 4.27 0.26 -1.06
N VAL A 144 5.33 1.05 -1.20
CA VAL A 144 6.63 0.53 -1.60
C VAL A 144 7.18 -0.39 -0.51
N TRP A 145 7.13 0.04 0.74
CA TRP A 145 7.58 -0.82 1.84
C TRP A 145 6.81 -2.14 1.86
N PHE A 146 5.49 -2.07 1.74
CA PHE A 146 4.66 -3.27 1.78
C PHE A 146 5.01 -4.24 0.68
N ALA A 147 5.26 -3.74 -0.52
CA ALA A 147 5.59 -4.59 -1.67
C ALA A 147 6.95 -5.27 -1.54
N ASN A 148 7.86 -4.68 -0.78
CA ASN A 148 9.23 -5.15 -0.68
C ASN A 148 9.57 -5.81 0.65
N ARG A 149 8.61 -5.93 1.56
CA ARG A 149 8.86 -6.53 2.87
C ARG A 149 9.00 -8.04 2.82
#